data_d69094c410615bcedeec1462ef5db97f
#
_entry.id   d69094c410615bcedeec1462ef5db97f
#
_cell.length_a   1.000
_cell.length_b   1.000
_cell.length_c   1.000
_cell.angle_alpha   90.00
_cell.angle_beta   90.00
_cell.angle_gamma   90.00
#
_symmetry.space_group_name_H-M   'P 1'
#
loop_
_entity.id
_entity.type
_entity.pdbx_description
1 polymer ?
#
loop_
_entity_poly.entity_id
_entity_poly.type
_entity_poly.pdbx_seq_one_letter_code
_entity_poly.pdbx_strand_id
1 'polypeptide(L)'
;MNISIMLKPASSNCNLRCKYCFYNDLSSHREMPSHGMMSEQTLRATLKKAFDFAGHDRVMLSFQGGEPLLAGKEFFLKLHDIIRELNVNRAPVSIGVQTNGTLIDEEWCRIFKRGGYLVGLSLDGDEVADSLRIDANGNPTFSRALNGAKLMQKYGVDFNILVVLTKQVANRIEPIYRFFKKQNFKHLQFIPMLKPLRVDESGKPISKTTYNECFPSEQENYSMSAEDYSEFLQKCFAMYLKDCMDGKYTSIRQFDNFVRLARFECPEQCGMEGHCCHQFVIEGDGEVYPTFIASIATIWATSTIPISLRCQSTPLQPNS
;
A
#
# COMPACT_ATOMS: atom_id res chain seq x y z
N MET A 1 -21.35 1.71 11.22
CA MET A 1 -20.01 2.31 11.42
C MET A 1 -19.11 1.89 10.27
N ASN A 2 -18.43 2.82 9.59
CA ASN A 2 -17.51 2.47 8.49
C ASN A 2 -16.40 1.55 8.99
N ILE A 3 -16.01 0.57 8.19
CA ILE A 3 -14.91 -0.34 8.49
C ILE A 3 -13.95 -0.42 7.31
N SER A 4 -12.63 -0.43 7.59
CA SER A 4 -11.57 -0.65 6.62
C SER A 4 -10.80 -1.93 6.96
N ILE A 5 -10.68 -2.82 5.99
CA ILE A 5 -10.00 -4.11 6.15
C ILE A 5 -8.94 -4.25 5.06
N MET A 6 -7.72 -4.49 5.49
CA MET A 6 -6.61 -4.87 4.63
C MET A 6 -6.44 -6.39 4.68
N LEU A 7 -6.63 -7.06 3.56
CA LEU A 7 -6.44 -8.49 3.42
C LEU A 7 -5.10 -8.78 2.76
N LYS A 8 -4.39 -9.79 3.26
CA LYS A 8 -3.16 -10.30 2.68
C LYS A 8 -3.39 -11.71 2.12
N PRO A 9 -4.03 -11.84 0.96
CA PRO A 9 -4.47 -13.13 0.44
C PRO A 9 -3.32 -14.07 0.11
N ALA A 10 -2.14 -13.55 -0.17
CA ALA A 10 -0.91 -14.31 -0.39
C ALA A 10 0.11 -14.13 0.76
N SER A 11 -0.30 -13.56 1.91
CA SER A 11 0.58 -13.22 3.03
C SER A 11 1.80 -12.40 2.56
N SER A 12 3.04 -12.87 2.82
CA SER A 12 4.28 -12.28 2.35
C SER A 12 4.76 -12.82 1.00
N ASN A 13 4.06 -13.79 0.41
CA ASN A 13 4.49 -14.40 -0.85
C ASN A 13 4.45 -13.37 -1.99
N CYS A 14 5.55 -13.27 -2.73
CA CYS A 14 5.68 -12.38 -3.86
C CYS A 14 6.53 -13.03 -4.97
N ASN A 15 6.21 -12.73 -6.20
CA ASN A 15 6.98 -13.15 -7.37
C ASN A 15 8.16 -12.20 -7.68
N LEU A 16 8.30 -11.10 -6.92
CA LEU A 16 9.42 -10.17 -7.00
C LEU A 16 10.32 -10.23 -5.76
N ARG A 17 11.54 -9.68 -5.91
CA ARG A 17 12.54 -9.50 -4.86
C ARG A 17 13.11 -8.08 -4.92
N CYS A 18 12.21 -7.08 -4.83
CA CYS A 18 12.60 -5.67 -4.85
C CYS A 18 13.60 -5.39 -3.73
N LYS A 19 14.71 -4.71 -4.04
CA LYS A 19 15.83 -4.52 -3.11
C LYS A 19 15.48 -3.67 -1.88
N TYR A 20 14.44 -2.86 -1.95
CA TYR A 20 13.95 -2.00 -0.86
C TYR A 20 12.66 -2.53 -0.18
N CYS A 21 12.25 -3.77 -0.46
CA CYS A 21 10.95 -4.28 -0.04
C CYS A 21 10.85 -4.49 1.46
N PHE A 22 10.10 -3.65 2.16
CA PHE A 22 9.90 -3.78 3.60
C PHE A 22 9.08 -5.03 4.00
N TYR A 23 8.22 -5.55 3.11
CA TYR A 23 7.51 -6.81 3.38
C TYR A 23 8.46 -8.01 3.40
N ASN A 24 9.46 -8.02 2.50
CA ASN A 24 10.48 -9.06 2.50
C ASN A 24 11.38 -8.95 3.72
N ASP A 25 11.76 -7.73 4.10
CA ASP A 25 12.53 -7.46 5.31
C ASP A 25 11.76 -7.91 6.56
N LEU A 26 10.49 -7.48 6.72
CA LEU A 26 9.63 -7.93 7.81
C LEU A 26 9.48 -9.45 7.88
N SER A 27 9.22 -10.10 6.76
CA SER A 27 8.97 -11.54 6.73
C SER A 27 10.21 -12.37 7.08
N SER A 28 11.41 -11.87 6.73
CA SER A 28 12.66 -12.54 7.04
C SER A 28 12.99 -12.53 8.55
N HIS A 29 12.36 -11.64 9.34
CA HIS A 29 12.55 -11.51 10.78
C HIS A 29 11.39 -12.10 11.60
N ARG A 30 10.42 -12.77 10.97
CA ARG A 30 9.31 -13.44 11.66
C ARG A 30 9.63 -14.92 11.92
N GLU A 31 9.14 -15.47 13.03
CA GLU A 31 9.17 -16.92 13.28
C GLU A 31 8.46 -17.68 12.15
N MET A 32 7.36 -17.14 11.65
CA MET A 32 6.64 -17.64 10.48
C MET A 32 6.71 -16.62 9.34
N PRO A 33 7.58 -16.83 8.36
CA PRO A 33 7.76 -15.87 7.25
C PRO A 33 6.51 -15.66 6.39
N SER A 34 5.65 -16.67 6.26
CA SER A 34 4.40 -16.59 5.49
C SER A 34 3.29 -17.43 6.14
N HIS A 35 2.10 -16.84 6.25
CA HIS A 35 0.87 -17.53 6.69
C HIS A 35 0.14 -18.25 5.54
N GLY A 36 0.79 -18.40 4.39
CA GLY A 36 0.24 -19.10 3.23
C GLY A 36 -0.81 -18.30 2.46
N MET A 37 -1.58 -19.02 1.63
CA MET A 37 -2.66 -18.44 0.85
C MET A 37 -3.95 -18.42 1.67
N MET A 38 -4.70 -17.33 1.60
CA MET A 38 -5.99 -17.20 2.27
C MET A 38 -7.00 -18.18 1.69
N SER A 39 -7.63 -18.97 2.57
CA SER A 39 -8.69 -19.89 2.17
C SER A 39 -10.00 -19.14 1.88
N GLU A 40 -10.88 -19.77 1.08
CA GLU A 40 -12.25 -19.26 0.89
C GLU A 40 -13.00 -19.16 2.22
N GLN A 41 -12.78 -20.11 3.12
CA GLN A 41 -13.40 -20.10 4.45
C GLN A 41 -12.97 -18.90 5.28
N THR A 42 -11.67 -18.57 5.27
CA THR A 42 -11.12 -17.37 5.95
C THR A 42 -11.69 -16.09 5.35
N LEU A 43 -11.72 -15.98 4.01
CA LEU A 43 -12.30 -14.86 3.30
C LEU A 43 -13.78 -14.65 3.66
N ARG A 44 -14.56 -15.74 3.62
CA ARG A 44 -15.99 -15.74 3.96
C ARG A 44 -16.25 -15.32 5.40
N ALA A 45 -15.49 -15.86 6.35
CA ALA A 45 -15.61 -15.51 7.77
C ALA A 45 -15.27 -14.05 8.02
N THR A 46 -14.23 -13.53 7.36
CA THR A 46 -13.82 -12.13 7.43
C THR A 46 -14.91 -11.20 6.90
N LEU A 47 -15.43 -11.47 5.69
CA LEU A 47 -16.47 -10.65 5.07
C LEU A 47 -17.77 -10.67 5.87
N LYS A 48 -18.14 -11.85 6.41
CA LYS A 48 -19.33 -11.94 7.28
C LYS A 48 -19.22 -10.99 8.48
N LYS A 49 -18.09 -11.05 9.21
CA LYS A 49 -17.85 -10.17 10.36
C LYS A 49 -17.83 -8.69 9.95
N ALA A 50 -17.25 -8.38 8.78
CA ALA A 50 -17.20 -7.03 8.27
C ALA A 50 -18.60 -6.46 7.98
N PHE A 51 -19.47 -7.21 7.32
CA PHE A 51 -20.84 -6.81 7.03
C PHE A 51 -21.71 -6.77 8.28
N ASP A 52 -21.57 -7.75 9.19
CA ASP A 52 -22.27 -7.75 10.47
C ASP A 52 -21.93 -6.50 11.29
N PHE A 53 -20.64 -6.07 11.28
CA PHE A 53 -20.18 -4.88 11.99
C PHE A 53 -20.63 -3.57 11.30
N ALA A 54 -20.53 -3.50 9.98
CA ALA A 54 -20.83 -2.29 9.22
C ALA A 54 -22.35 -2.01 9.16
N GLY A 55 -23.18 -3.05 9.13
CA GLY A 55 -24.63 -2.91 8.90
C GLY A 55 -24.90 -2.31 7.52
N HIS A 56 -25.36 -1.05 7.47
CA HIS A 56 -25.59 -0.31 6.24
C HIS A 56 -24.44 0.63 5.85
N ASP A 57 -23.44 0.76 6.74
CA ASP A 57 -22.32 1.66 6.52
C ASP A 57 -21.26 1.03 5.60
N ARG A 58 -20.30 1.85 5.18
CA ARG A 58 -19.30 1.48 4.16
C ARG A 58 -18.32 0.42 4.65
N VAL A 59 -18.07 -0.57 3.81
CA VAL A 59 -16.99 -1.56 3.94
C VAL A 59 -15.92 -1.25 2.89
N MET A 60 -14.70 -0.96 3.34
CA MET A 60 -13.53 -0.76 2.49
C MET A 60 -12.65 -2.00 2.58
N LEU A 61 -12.41 -2.66 1.46
CA LEU A 61 -11.54 -3.82 1.33
C LEU A 61 -10.29 -3.42 0.55
N SER A 62 -9.11 -3.62 1.11
CA SER A 62 -7.84 -3.41 0.42
C SER A 62 -7.02 -4.69 0.43
N PHE A 63 -6.47 -5.07 -0.73
CA PHE A 63 -5.64 -6.25 -0.88
C PHE A 63 -4.19 -5.81 -1.02
N GLN A 64 -3.33 -6.28 -0.10
CA GLN A 64 -1.91 -5.95 -0.05
C GLN A 64 -1.09 -7.16 0.45
N GLY A 65 0.14 -6.95 0.85
CA GLY A 65 1.05 -7.95 1.38
C GLY A 65 2.27 -8.16 0.48
N GLY A 66 2.58 -9.42 0.12
CA GLY A 66 3.53 -9.72 -0.94
C GLY A 66 2.99 -9.29 -2.29
N GLU A 67 2.52 -10.23 -3.10
CA GLU A 67 1.76 -9.92 -4.33
C GLU A 67 0.36 -10.53 -4.24
N PRO A 68 -0.68 -9.73 -4.06
CA PRO A 68 -2.05 -10.25 -3.89
C PRO A 68 -2.56 -11.07 -5.06
N LEU A 69 -2.13 -10.75 -6.29
CA LEU A 69 -2.59 -11.46 -7.50
C LEU A 69 -2.10 -12.91 -7.56
N LEU A 70 -1.13 -13.31 -6.73
CA LEU A 70 -0.74 -14.71 -6.56
C LEU A 70 -1.86 -15.59 -5.99
N ALA A 71 -2.86 -15.00 -5.31
CA ALA A 71 -4.04 -15.74 -4.89
C ALA A 71 -4.89 -16.24 -6.07
N GLY A 72 -4.64 -15.72 -7.27
CA GLY A 72 -5.29 -16.14 -8.51
C GLY A 72 -6.64 -15.49 -8.77
N LYS A 73 -7.05 -15.52 -10.03
CA LYS A 73 -8.29 -14.89 -10.51
C LYS A 73 -9.54 -15.48 -9.85
N GLU A 74 -9.53 -16.79 -9.63
CA GLU A 74 -10.66 -17.50 -9.01
C GLU A 74 -10.95 -16.97 -7.59
N PHE A 75 -9.92 -16.66 -6.80
CA PHE A 75 -10.07 -16.03 -5.49
C PHE A 75 -10.85 -14.71 -5.58
N PHE A 76 -10.50 -13.85 -6.53
CA PHE A 76 -11.16 -12.56 -6.71
C PHE A 76 -12.56 -12.67 -7.33
N LEU A 77 -12.83 -13.69 -8.14
CA LEU A 77 -14.18 -13.98 -8.63
C LEU A 77 -15.07 -14.47 -7.47
N LYS A 78 -14.57 -15.38 -6.65
CA LYS A 78 -15.26 -15.85 -5.43
C LYS A 78 -15.50 -14.71 -4.43
N LEU A 79 -14.57 -13.76 -4.30
CA LEU A 79 -14.77 -12.56 -3.49
C LEU A 79 -16.06 -11.82 -3.88
N HIS A 80 -16.29 -11.64 -5.18
CA HIS A 80 -17.52 -10.97 -5.66
C HIS A 80 -18.78 -11.78 -5.35
N ASP A 81 -18.69 -13.11 -5.46
CA ASP A 81 -19.83 -13.98 -5.15
C ASP A 81 -20.18 -13.93 -3.66
N ILE A 82 -19.15 -13.99 -2.79
CA ILE A 82 -19.33 -13.91 -1.34
C ILE A 82 -19.88 -12.54 -0.92
N ILE A 83 -19.39 -11.44 -1.53
CA ILE A 83 -19.93 -10.09 -1.27
C ILE A 83 -21.41 -10.04 -1.62
N ARG A 84 -21.83 -10.58 -2.79
CA ARG A 84 -23.25 -10.59 -3.20
C ARG A 84 -24.13 -11.40 -2.26
N GLU A 85 -23.60 -12.50 -1.74
CA GLU A 85 -24.33 -13.38 -0.81
C GLU A 85 -24.45 -12.74 0.59
N LEU A 86 -23.35 -12.23 1.15
CA LEU A 86 -23.30 -11.81 2.54
C LEU A 86 -23.74 -10.36 2.79
N ASN A 87 -23.67 -9.48 1.78
CA ASN A 87 -24.03 -8.07 1.92
C ASN A 87 -25.55 -7.86 1.81
N VAL A 88 -26.30 -8.51 2.71
CA VAL A 88 -27.77 -8.45 2.73
C VAL A 88 -28.31 -7.03 3.00
N ASN A 89 -27.57 -6.24 3.74
CA ASN A 89 -27.91 -4.85 4.08
C ASN A 89 -27.54 -3.85 2.96
N ARG A 90 -26.94 -4.31 1.86
CA ARG A 90 -26.49 -3.47 0.73
C ARG A 90 -25.54 -2.34 1.16
N ALA A 91 -24.65 -2.63 2.10
CA ALA A 91 -23.58 -1.71 2.49
C ALA A 91 -22.76 -1.31 1.26
N PRO A 92 -22.39 -0.03 1.09
CA PRO A 92 -21.47 0.38 0.03
C PRO A 92 -20.11 -0.30 0.21
N VAL A 93 -19.63 -0.99 -0.82
CA VAL A 93 -18.32 -1.67 -0.81
C VAL A 93 -17.37 -0.96 -1.76
N SER A 94 -16.17 -0.65 -1.25
CA SER A 94 -15.06 -0.14 -2.05
C SER A 94 -13.92 -1.15 -2.02
N ILE A 95 -13.36 -1.48 -3.19
CA ILE A 95 -12.30 -2.50 -3.30
C ILE A 95 -11.06 -1.86 -3.90
N GLY A 96 -9.93 -1.97 -3.19
CA GLY A 96 -8.62 -1.59 -3.67
C GLY A 96 -7.66 -2.78 -3.73
N VAL A 97 -6.74 -2.78 -4.66
CA VAL A 97 -5.67 -3.77 -4.73
C VAL A 97 -4.34 -3.10 -5.03
N GLN A 98 -3.32 -3.38 -4.21
CA GLN A 98 -1.95 -2.94 -4.44
C GLN A 98 -1.17 -4.07 -5.09
N THR A 99 -0.68 -3.87 -6.30
CA THR A 99 0.03 -4.91 -7.07
C THR A 99 1.30 -4.38 -7.72
N ASN A 100 2.26 -5.28 -7.92
CA ASN A 100 3.45 -4.98 -8.73
C ASN A 100 3.16 -4.98 -10.25
N GLY A 101 1.96 -5.34 -10.66
CA GLY A 101 1.47 -5.26 -12.04
C GLY A 101 2.01 -6.31 -13.01
N THR A 102 2.98 -7.14 -12.61
CA THR A 102 3.65 -8.08 -13.52
C THR A 102 2.79 -9.27 -13.93
N LEU A 103 1.68 -9.51 -13.21
CA LEU A 103 0.72 -10.58 -13.48
C LEU A 103 -0.55 -10.09 -14.18
N ILE A 104 -0.67 -8.79 -14.44
CA ILE A 104 -1.85 -8.21 -15.07
C ILE A 104 -1.94 -8.62 -16.52
N ASP A 105 -3.05 -9.25 -16.89
CA ASP A 105 -3.47 -9.57 -18.25
C ASP A 105 -4.88 -9.00 -18.53
N GLU A 106 -5.41 -9.27 -19.70
CA GLU A 106 -6.74 -8.78 -20.11
C GLU A 106 -7.87 -9.29 -19.21
N GLU A 107 -7.75 -10.51 -18.70
CA GLU A 107 -8.77 -11.07 -17.82
C GLU A 107 -8.75 -10.41 -16.44
N TRP A 108 -7.57 -10.11 -15.87
CA TRP A 108 -7.44 -9.28 -14.67
C TRP A 108 -8.09 -7.91 -14.88
N CYS A 109 -7.83 -7.26 -16.02
CA CYS A 109 -8.45 -5.98 -16.32
C CYS A 109 -9.99 -6.06 -16.35
N ARG A 110 -10.56 -7.15 -16.90
CA ARG A 110 -12.02 -7.37 -16.87
C ARG A 110 -12.55 -7.57 -15.46
N ILE A 111 -11.84 -8.33 -14.61
CA ILE A 111 -12.20 -8.52 -13.20
C ILE A 111 -12.19 -7.17 -12.47
N PHE A 112 -11.12 -6.41 -12.58
CA PHE A 112 -11.01 -5.11 -11.93
C PHE A 112 -12.09 -4.13 -12.41
N LYS A 113 -12.30 -4.03 -13.72
CA LYS A 113 -13.31 -3.12 -14.27
C LYS A 113 -14.72 -3.50 -13.84
N ARG A 114 -15.08 -4.79 -13.89
CA ARG A 114 -16.39 -5.29 -13.46
C ARG A 114 -16.63 -5.05 -11.97
N GLY A 115 -15.61 -5.26 -11.13
CA GLY A 115 -15.68 -5.09 -9.68
C GLY A 115 -15.51 -3.66 -9.19
N GLY A 116 -15.24 -2.69 -10.07
CA GLY A 116 -15.02 -1.29 -9.69
C GLY A 116 -13.79 -1.11 -8.79
N TYR A 117 -12.71 -1.83 -9.06
CA TYR A 117 -11.48 -1.74 -8.26
C TYR A 117 -10.74 -0.42 -8.50
N LEU A 118 -10.15 0.08 -7.42
CA LEU A 118 -9.05 1.03 -7.53
C LEU A 118 -7.72 0.25 -7.42
N VAL A 119 -6.94 0.24 -8.48
CA VAL A 119 -5.67 -0.48 -8.52
C VAL A 119 -4.51 0.45 -8.22
N GLY A 120 -3.76 0.15 -7.16
CA GLY A 120 -2.47 0.77 -6.90
C GLY A 120 -1.38 -0.01 -7.63
N LEU A 121 -0.85 0.54 -8.72
CA LEU A 121 0.24 -0.08 -9.47
C LEU A 121 1.58 0.41 -8.97
N SER A 122 2.43 -0.51 -8.53
CA SER A 122 3.80 -0.19 -8.15
C SER A 122 4.69 -0.01 -9.38
N LEU A 123 5.15 1.22 -9.62
CA LEU A 123 6.06 1.57 -10.72
C LEU A 123 6.86 2.82 -10.33
N ASP A 124 8.19 2.71 -10.17
CA ASP A 124 9.00 3.77 -9.58
C ASP A 124 9.41 4.87 -10.57
N GLY A 125 9.10 4.73 -11.83
CA GLY A 125 9.38 5.70 -12.88
C GLY A 125 9.73 5.08 -14.21
N ASP A 126 10.77 5.63 -14.86
CA ASP A 126 11.36 5.04 -16.05
C ASP A 126 12.16 3.77 -15.71
N GLU A 127 12.68 3.08 -16.71
CA GLU A 127 13.42 1.83 -16.52
C GLU A 127 14.60 1.95 -15.56
N VAL A 128 15.27 3.10 -15.53
CA VAL A 128 16.38 3.35 -14.61
C VAL A 128 15.88 3.49 -13.18
N ALA A 129 14.80 4.24 -12.96
CA ALA A 129 14.22 4.42 -11.63
C ALA A 129 13.62 3.12 -11.08
N ASP A 130 13.05 2.28 -11.96
CA ASP A 130 12.42 1.00 -11.60
C ASP A 130 13.43 -0.15 -11.41
N SER A 131 14.72 0.09 -11.60
CA SER A 131 15.78 -0.95 -11.62
C SER A 131 15.93 -1.75 -10.33
N LEU A 132 15.44 -1.25 -9.20
CA LEU A 132 15.44 -1.96 -7.92
C LEU A 132 14.29 -2.98 -7.81
N ARG A 133 13.34 -2.97 -8.75
CA ARG A 133 12.27 -3.97 -8.86
C ARG A 133 12.72 -5.11 -9.74
N ILE A 134 13.12 -6.20 -9.10
CA ILE A 134 13.63 -7.40 -9.75
C ILE A 134 12.80 -8.62 -9.38
N ASP A 135 12.78 -9.62 -10.24
CA ASP A 135 12.19 -10.91 -9.94
C ASP A 135 13.14 -11.80 -9.11
N ALA A 136 12.70 -13.02 -8.81
CA ALA A 136 13.49 -13.97 -8.01
C ALA A 136 14.82 -14.38 -8.66
N ASN A 137 14.96 -14.18 -9.98
CA ASN A 137 16.19 -14.48 -10.75
C ASN A 137 17.06 -13.22 -10.95
N GLY A 138 16.67 -12.07 -10.36
CA GLY A 138 17.39 -10.81 -10.52
C GLY A 138 17.10 -10.06 -11.82
N ASN A 139 16.12 -10.49 -12.62
CA ASN A 139 15.77 -9.83 -13.87
C ASN A 139 14.90 -8.57 -13.61
N PRO A 140 15.09 -7.49 -14.41
CA PRO A 140 14.24 -6.31 -14.35
C PRO A 140 12.77 -6.63 -14.65
N THR A 141 11.86 -5.91 -13.98
CA THR A 141 10.42 -6.13 -14.12
C THR A 141 9.67 -4.97 -14.77
N PHE A 142 10.35 -3.86 -15.05
CA PHE A 142 9.80 -2.63 -15.61
C PHE A 142 8.85 -2.85 -16.79
N SER A 143 9.31 -3.57 -17.83
CA SER A 143 8.51 -3.79 -19.04
C SER A 143 7.21 -4.54 -18.77
N ARG A 144 7.22 -5.50 -17.82
CA ARG A 144 6.02 -6.25 -17.42
C ARG A 144 5.03 -5.35 -16.67
N ALA A 145 5.52 -4.57 -15.71
CA ALA A 145 4.69 -3.63 -14.94
C ALA A 145 4.09 -2.52 -15.84
N LEU A 146 4.90 -1.95 -16.74
CA LEU A 146 4.43 -0.96 -17.71
C LEU A 146 3.39 -1.52 -18.68
N ASN A 147 3.55 -2.78 -19.11
CA ASN A 147 2.54 -3.46 -19.93
C ASN A 147 1.22 -3.61 -19.15
N GLY A 148 1.27 -4.00 -17.88
CA GLY A 148 0.10 -4.05 -17.01
C GLY A 148 -0.62 -2.70 -16.92
N ALA A 149 0.13 -1.60 -16.76
CA ALA A 149 -0.42 -0.24 -16.77
C ALA A 149 -1.15 0.08 -18.09
N LYS A 150 -0.53 -0.24 -19.23
CA LYS A 150 -1.12 -0.01 -20.57
C LYS A 150 -2.39 -0.83 -20.78
N LEU A 151 -2.41 -2.08 -20.30
CA LEU A 151 -3.62 -2.90 -20.35
C LEU A 151 -4.73 -2.29 -19.49
N MET A 152 -4.45 -1.84 -18.28
CA MET A 152 -5.43 -1.16 -17.44
C MET A 152 -5.98 0.11 -18.11
N GLN A 153 -5.13 0.92 -18.75
CA GLN A 153 -5.59 2.07 -19.53
C GLN A 153 -6.50 1.64 -20.69
N LYS A 154 -6.11 0.62 -21.45
CA LYS A 154 -6.91 0.09 -22.56
C LYS A 154 -8.29 -0.37 -22.12
N TYR A 155 -8.39 -1.01 -20.96
CA TYR A 155 -9.65 -1.54 -20.42
C TYR A 155 -10.42 -0.53 -19.54
N GLY A 156 -9.89 0.68 -19.35
CA GLY A 156 -10.53 1.72 -18.55
C GLY A 156 -10.63 1.35 -17.06
N VAL A 157 -9.67 0.62 -16.54
CA VAL A 157 -9.55 0.32 -15.11
C VAL A 157 -9.07 1.57 -14.38
N ASP A 158 -9.65 1.88 -13.24
CA ASP A 158 -9.21 2.99 -12.40
C ASP A 158 -7.94 2.57 -11.63
N PHE A 159 -6.84 3.32 -11.84
CA PHE A 159 -5.59 3.03 -11.14
C PHE A 159 -4.78 4.29 -10.85
N ASN A 160 -3.94 4.19 -9.84
CA ASN A 160 -2.91 5.15 -9.51
C ASN A 160 -1.53 4.47 -9.52
N ILE A 161 -0.50 5.27 -9.76
CA ILE A 161 0.89 4.81 -9.69
C ILE A 161 1.41 5.06 -8.27
N LEU A 162 1.90 4.00 -7.62
CA LEU A 162 2.62 4.09 -6.37
C LEU A 162 4.12 3.97 -6.62
N VAL A 163 4.82 4.99 -6.23
CA VAL A 163 6.28 5.14 -6.37
C VAL A 163 6.92 5.00 -5.00
N VAL A 164 7.82 4.05 -4.84
CA VAL A 164 8.66 4.02 -3.63
C VAL A 164 9.79 5.03 -3.80
N LEU A 165 9.75 6.03 -2.96
CA LEU A 165 10.70 7.14 -3.02
C LEU A 165 12.00 6.74 -2.34
N THR A 166 12.94 6.25 -3.14
CA THR A 166 14.34 6.02 -2.78
C THR A 166 15.17 7.27 -3.08
N LYS A 167 16.40 7.33 -2.59
CA LYS A 167 17.34 8.40 -2.92
C LYS A 167 17.53 8.56 -4.43
N GLN A 168 17.63 7.44 -5.16
CA GLN A 168 17.75 7.44 -6.62
C GLN A 168 16.52 8.06 -7.30
N VAL A 169 15.31 7.70 -6.86
CA VAL A 169 14.06 8.24 -7.39
C VAL A 169 13.92 9.72 -7.06
N ALA A 170 14.23 10.12 -5.83
CA ALA A 170 14.18 11.52 -5.39
C ALA A 170 15.08 12.42 -6.26
N ASN A 171 16.32 12.00 -6.50
CA ASN A 171 17.29 12.76 -7.30
C ASN A 171 16.95 12.79 -8.80
N ARG A 172 16.05 11.92 -9.27
CA ARG A 172 15.62 11.81 -10.66
C ARG A 172 14.18 12.25 -10.90
N ILE A 173 13.58 12.99 -9.97
CA ILE A 173 12.14 13.31 -10.04
C ILE A 173 11.73 14.01 -11.36
N GLU A 174 12.55 14.86 -11.95
CA GLU A 174 12.19 15.54 -13.20
C GLU A 174 12.04 14.61 -14.40
N PRO A 175 13.00 13.72 -14.76
CA PRO A 175 12.80 12.76 -15.84
C PRO A 175 11.67 11.76 -15.52
N ILE A 176 11.49 11.34 -14.27
CA ILE A 176 10.41 10.46 -13.84
C ILE A 176 9.05 11.13 -14.04
N TYR A 177 8.90 12.38 -13.63
CA TYR A 177 7.66 13.12 -13.81
C TYR A 177 7.31 13.29 -15.30
N ARG A 178 8.30 13.63 -16.14
CA ARG A 178 8.13 13.69 -17.60
C ARG A 178 7.73 12.33 -18.19
N PHE A 179 8.32 11.24 -17.69
CA PHE A 179 7.95 9.88 -18.09
C PHE A 179 6.48 9.59 -17.79
N PHE A 180 6.01 9.84 -16.56
CA PHE A 180 4.61 9.60 -16.19
C PHE A 180 3.64 10.42 -17.03
N LYS A 181 3.98 11.67 -17.31
CA LYS A 181 3.17 12.52 -18.22
C LYS A 181 3.12 11.96 -19.64
N LYS A 182 4.25 11.49 -20.18
CA LYS A 182 4.32 10.86 -21.50
C LYS A 182 3.47 9.58 -21.58
N GLN A 183 3.39 8.81 -20.47
CA GLN A 183 2.53 7.64 -20.39
C GLN A 183 1.05 7.98 -20.10
N ASN A 184 0.72 9.27 -19.92
CA ASN A 184 -0.61 9.75 -19.53
C ASN A 184 -1.11 9.16 -18.18
N PHE A 185 -0.21 8.92 -17.23
CA PHE A 185 -0.58 8.55 -15.86
C PHE A 185 -1.00 9.80 -15.09
N LYS A 186 -2.23 9.80 -14.57
CA LYS A 186 -2.89 11.00 -14.01
C LYS A 186 -2.88 11.05 -12.49
N HIS A 187 -2.64 9.93 -11.83
CA HIS A 187 -2.71 9.82 -10.38
C HIS A 187 -1.41 9.19 -9.85
N LEU A 188 -0.64 9.97 -9.11
CA LEU A 188 0.65 9.57 -8.58
C LEU A 188 0.64 9.64 -7.06
N GLN A 189 1.29 8.67 -6.43
CA GLN A 189 1.54 8.68 -4.99
C GLN A 189 3.01 8.32 -4.74
N PHE A 190 3.75 9.22 -4.13
CA PHE A 190 5.12 8.98 -3.72
C PHE A 190 5.15 8.56 -2.25
N ILE A 191 5.73 7.41 -1.97
CA ILE A 191 5.79 6.82 -0.63
C ILE A 191 7.25 6.74 -0.22
N PRO A 192 7.69 7.50 0.80
CA PRO A 192 9.07 7.39 1.29
C PRO A 192 9.41 5.95 1.64
N MET A 193 10.56 5.49 1.17
CA MET A 193 11.07 4.18 1.51
C MET A 193 11.25 4.06 3.03
N LEU A 194 10.75 2.99 3.61
CA LEU A 194 11.01 2.67 5.01
C LEU A 194 12.44 2.17 5.16
N LYS A 195 13.12 2.62 6.22
CA LYS A 195 14.42 2.08 6.57
C LYS A 195 14.27 0.61 6.96
N PRO A 196 15.30 -0.23 6.67
CA PRO A 196 15.27 -1.64 7.05
C PRO A 196 15.13 -1.80 8.56
N LEU A 197 14.50 -2.90 8.96
CA LEU A 197 14.45 -3.29 10.37
C LEU A 197 15.85 -3.68 10.82
N ARG A 198 16.26 -3.14 11.95
CA ARG A 198 17.50 -3.55 12.60
C ARG A 198 17.19 -4.47 13.77
N VAL A 199 17.86 -5.57 13.81
CA VAL A 199 17.74 -6.57 14.86
C VAL A 199 19.10 -6.77 15.55
N ASP A 200 19.07 -7.10 16.83
CA ASP A 200 20.25 -7.54 17.57
C ASP A 200 20.65 -8.97 17.19
N GLU A 201 21.73 -9.47 17.81
CA GLU A 201 22.23 -10.84 17.59
C GLU A 201 21.19 -11.93 17.95
N SER A 202 20.18 -11.60 18.74
CA SER A 202 19.07 -12.51 19.10
C SER A 202 17.89 -12.42 18.14
N GLY A 203 17.96 -11.58 17.10
CA GLY A 203 16.87 -11.34 16.16
C GLY A 203 15.80 -10.39 16.68
N LYS A 204 16.00 -9.71 17.81
CA LYS A 204 15.05 -8.73 18.34
C LYS A 204 15.33 -7.34 17.77
N PRO A 205 14.28 -6.53 17.50
CA PRO A 205 14.46 -5.17 17.02
C PRO A 205 15.21 -4.32 18.02
N ILE A 206 16.14 -3.58 17.49
CA ILE A 206 16.92 -2.62 18.26
C ILE A 206 16.09 -1.34 18.42
N SER A 207 16.00 -0.82 19.65
CA SER A 207 15.30 0.43 19.92
C SER A 207 15.97 1.61 19.21
N LYS A 208 15.19 2.69 18.96
CA LYS A 208 15.67 3.90 18.25
C LYS A 208 16.95 4.52 18.84
N THR A 209 17.23 4.29 20.12
CA THR A 209 18.40 4.84 20.83
C THR A 209 19.71 4.15 20.45
N THR A 210 19.66 2.90 20.02
CA THR A 210 20.82 2.09 19.58
C THR A 210 21.03 2.10 18.07
N TYR A 211 20.21 2.85 17.34
CA TYR A 211 20.10 2.83 15.88
C TYR A 211 21.39 3.27 15.14
N ASN A 212 22.26 4.03 15.79
CA ASN A 212 23.47 4.60 15.16
C ASN A 212 24.68 3.68 15.18
N GLU A 213 24.63 2.53 15.85
CA GLU A 213 25.78 1.64 16.09
C GLU A 213 25.73 0.36 15.24
N CYS A 214 24.67 0.09 14.49
CA CYS A 214 24.54 -1.11 13.69
C CYS A 214 25.06 -0.95 12.27
N PHE A 215 25.67 -2.01 11.73
CA PHE A 215 26.19 -2.05 10.37
C PHE A 215 25.11 -1.70 9.32
N PRO A 216 25.45 -0.87 8.30
CA PRO A 216 24.50 -0.53 7.25
C PRO A 216 24.10 -1.79 6.48
N SER A 217 22.78 -2.01 6.34
CA SER A 217 22.29 -3.01 5.41
C SER A 217 22.42 -2.49 3.97
N GLU A 218 22.47 -3.38 2.99
CA GLU A 218 22.49 -2.97 1.57
C GLU A 218 21.32 -2.03 1.24
N GLN A 219 20.18 -2.18 1.92
CA GLN A 219 19.00 -1.33 1.75
C GLN A 219 19.20 0.11 2.20
N GLU A 220 20.12 0.37 3.14
CA GLU A 220 20.40 1.75 3.58
C GLU A 220 20.97 2.63 2.45
N ASN A 221 21.65 2.02 1.48
CA ASN A 221 22.16 2.73 0.31
C ASN A 221 21.06 3.37 -0.54
N TYR A 222 19.81 2.92 -0.39
CA TYR A 222 18.66 3.46 -1.11
C TYR A 222 17.87 4.49 -0.29
N SER A 223 18.19 4.64 1.00
CA SER A 223 17.50 5.54 1.92
C SER A 223 17.82 7.00 1.61
N MET A 224 16.81 7.86 1.76
CA MET A 224 16.97 9.31 1.64
C MET A 224 17.37 9.94 2.96
N SER A 225 18.11 11.04 2.90
CA SER A 225 18.24 12.00 3.99
C SER A 225 17.01 12.93 4.05
N ALA A 226 16.92 13.74 5.10
CA ALA A 226 15.89 14.78 5.19
C ALA A 226 16.05 15.84 4.10
N GLU A 227 17.31 16.13 3.74
CA GLU A 227 17.67 17.07 2.69
C GLU A 227 17.25 16.52 1.31
N ASP A 228 17.57 15.27 0.99
CA ASP A 228 17.13 14.60 -0.25
C ASP A 228 15.59 14.66 -0.40
N TYR A 229 14.87 14.43 0.70
CA TYR A 229 13.40 14.49 0.69
C TYR A 229 12.87 15.92 0.52
N SER A 230 13.51 16.90 1.17
CA SER A 230 13.16 18.31 1.03
C SER A 230 13.34 18.80 -0.41
N GLU A 231 14.49 18.49 -1.04
CA GLU A 231 14.73 18.83 -2.44
C GLU A 231 13.72 18.16 -3.39
N PHE A 232 13.42 16.89 -3.16
CA PHE A 232 12.38 16.19 -3.92
C PHE A 232 11.05 16.93 -3.83
N LEU A 233 10.59 17.27 -2.61
CA LEU A 233 9.31 17.95 -2.41
C LEU A 233 9.28 19.30 -3.15
N GLN A 234 10.33 20.10 -3.05
CA GLN A 234 10.41 21.40 -3.69
C GLN A 234 10.35 21.29 -5.23
N LYS A 235 11.18 20.41 -5.81
CA LYS A 235 11.23 20.20 -7.26
C LYS A 235 9.92 19.64 -7.80
N CYS A 236 9.36 18.62 -7.11
CA CYS A 236 8.13 17.98 -7.52
C CYS A 236 6.93 18.92 -7.40
N PHE A 237 6.86 19.71 -6.31
CA PHE A 237 5.80 20.70 -6.12
C PHE A 237 5.85 21.82 -7.17
N ALA A 238 7.03 22.30 -7.53
CA ALA A 238 7.18 23.31 -8.58
C ALA A 238 6.63 22.80 -9.94
N MET A 239 6.90 21.55 -10.29
CA MET A 239 6.34 20.93 -11.51
C MET A 239 4.83 20.75 -11.44
N TYR A 240 4.33 20.27 -10.29
CA TYR A 240 2.90 20.12 -10.02
C TYR A 240 2.18 21.47 -10.15
N LEU A 241 2.68 22.51 -9.50
CA LEU A 241 2.08 23.85 -9.53
C LEU A 241 2.05 24.41 -10.96
N LYS A 242 3.17 24.27 -11.69
CA LYS A 242 3.23 24.69 -13.09
C LYS A 242 2.17 24.00 -13.94
N ASP A 243 2.01 22.68 -13.78
CA ASP A 243 0.99 21.93 -14.52
C ASP A 243 -0.43 22.36 -14.14
N CYS A 244 -0.70 22.67 -12.87
CA CYS A 244 -1.98 23.23 -12.45
C CYS A 244 -2.25 24.58 -13.14
N MET A 245 -1.26 25.47 -13.20
CA MET A 245 -1.39 26.77 -13.88
C MET A 245 -1.57 26.64 -15.39
N ASP A 246 -0.95 25.64 -16.01
CA ASP A 246 -1.07 25.35 -17.45
C ASP A 246 -2.36 24.56 -17.79
N GLY A 247 -3.21 24.25 -16.84
CA GLY A 247 -4.41 23.42 -17.03
C GLY A 247 -4.12 21.94 -17.37
N LYS A 248 -2.89 21.47 -17.09
CA LYS A 248 -2.42 20.09 -17.37
C LYS A 248 -2.33 19.25 -16.10
N TYR A 249 -3.31 19.35 -15.25
CA TYR A 249 -3.30 18.76 -13.91
C TYR A 249 -2.97 17.26 -13.91
N THR A 250 -2.02 16.91 -13.04
CA THR A 250 -1.68 15.54 -12.64
C THR A 250 -1.83 15.47 -11.13
N SER A 251 -2.70 14.62 -10.65
CA SER A 251 -2.92 14.41 -9.21
C SER A 251 -1.66 13.82 -8.57
N ILE A 252 -1.11 14.51 -7.58
CA ILE A 252 -0.06 13.99 -6.70
C ILE A 252 -0.63 13.99 -5.30
N ARG A 253 -0.92 12.81 -4.77
CA ARG A 253 -1.71 12.64 -3.55
C ARG A 253 -1.20 13.47 -2.36
N GLN A 254 0.11 13.61 -2.17
CA GLN A 254 0.67 14.43 -1.10
C GLN A 254 0.27 15.90 -1.26
N PHE A 255 0.43 16.44 -2.47
CA PHE A 255 0.16 17.86 -2.73
C PHE A 255 -1.33 18.14 -2.73
N ASP A 256 -2.15 17.24 -3.27
CA ASP A 256 -3.61 17.36 -3.21
C ASP A 256 -4.08 17.41 -1.74
N ASN A 257 -3.51 16.59 -0.86
CA ASN A 257 -3.83 16.62 0.57
C ASN A 257 -3.32 17.91 1.25
N PHE A 258 -2.14 18.41 0.89
CA PHE A 258 -1.66 19.70 1.42
C PHE A 258 -2.55 20.86 0.99
N VAL A 259 -3.02 20.87 -0.26
CA VAL A 259 -3.99 21.87 -0.75
C VAL A 259 -5.30 21.77 0.01
N ARG A 260 -5.83 20.57 0.24
CA ARG A 260 -7.04 20.36 1.07
C ARG A 260 -6.87 20.92 2.48
N LEU A 261 -5.76 20.58 3.16
CA LEU A 261 -5.47 21.10 4.50
C LEU A 261 -5.37 22.64 4.52
N ALA A 262 -4.72 23.24 3.52
CA ALA A 262 -4.64 24.71 3.38
C ALA A 262 -6.01 25.36 3.16
N ARG A 263 -7.00 24.61 2.66
CA ARG A 263 -8.39 25.04 2.46
C ARG A 263 -9.30 24.66 3.62
N PHE A 264 -8.76 24.11 4.70
CA PHE A 264 -9.52 23.58 5.85
C PHE A 264 -10.48 22.44 5.47
N GLU A 265 -10.14 21.67 4.43
CA GLU A 265 -10.86 20.47 4.00
C GLU A 265 -10.18 19.21 4.59
N CYS A 266 -10.96 18.15 4.84
CA CYS A 266 -10.41 16.88 5.32
C CYS A 266 -9.49 16.24 4.28
N PRO A 267 -8.25 15.87 4.65
CA PRO A 267 -7.35 15.13 3.76
C PRO A 267 -7.82 13.69 3.58
N GLU A 268 -7.42 13.09 2.47
CA GLU A 268 -7.71 11.67 2.21
C GLU A 268 -6.67 10.73 2.81
N GLN A 269 -5.50 11.26 3.13
CA GLN A 269 -4.37 10.45 3.59
C GLN A 269 -4.49 10.19 5.09
N CYS A 270 -4.48 8.91 5.45
CA CYS A 270 -4.44 8.46 6.83
C CYS A 270 -3.25 9.10 7.59
N GLY A 271 -3.48 9.52 8.81
CA GLY A 271 -2.46 10.13 9.68
C GLY A 271 -2.29 11.65 9.51
N MET A 272 -2.92 12.29 8.51
CA MET A 272 -2.89 13.75 8.38
C MET A 272 -3.94 14.48 9.23
N GLU A 273 -4.91 13.76 9.77
CA GLU A 273 -5.97 14.29 10.63
C GLU A 273 -5.67 14.12 12.14
N GLY A 274 -4.51 13.57 12.49
CA GLY A 274 -4.10 13.37 13.88
C GLY A 274 -4.79 12.20 14.61
N HIS A 275 -5.64 11.43 13.95
CA HIS A 275 -6.26 10.22 14.49
C HIS A 275 -6.19 9.05 13.52
N CYS A 276 -6.21 7.82 14.06
CA CYS A 276 -6.24 6.60 13.26
C CYS A 276 -7.67 6.16 12.97
N CYS A 277 -7.96 5.83 11.71
CA CYS A 277 -9.18 5.14 11.33
C CYS A 277 -9.16 3.68 11.87
N HIS A 278 -10.35 3.10 12.05
CA HIS A 278 -10.48 1.68 12.36
C HIS A 278 -10.10 0.85 11.13
N GLN A 279 -8.83 0.46 11.05
CA GLN A 279 -8.30 -0.39 10.01
C GLN A 279 -7.76 -1.68 10.62
N PHE A 280 -8.21 -2.82 10.10
CA PHE A 280 -7.74 -4.14 10.50
C PHE A 280 -6.95 -4.77 9.37
N VAL A 281 -5.89 -5.48 9.74
CA VAL A 281 -5.09 -6.30 8.80
C VAL A 281 -5.43 -7.76 9.06
N ILE A 282 -5.77 -8.50 8.00
CA ILE A 282 -6.08 -9.93 8.06
C ILE A 282 -5.02 -10.68 7.26
N GLU A 283 -4.27 -11.54 7.93
CA GLU A 283 -3.28 -12.42 7.31
C GLU A 283 -3.94 -13.62 6.60
N GLY A 284 -3.14 -14.38 5.84
CA GLY A 284 -3.64 -15.50 5.04
C GLY A 284 -4.36 -16.60 5.84
N ASP A 285 -3.98 -16.82 7.09
CA ASP A 285 -4.61 -17.78 8.02
C ASP A 285 -5.81 -17.20 8.77
N GLY A 286 -6.08 -15.89 8.66
CA GLY A 286 -7.19 -15.20 9.33
C GLY A 286 -6.80 -14.51 10.63
N GLU A 287 -5.55 -14.49 11.02
CA GLU A 287 -5.09 -13.67 12.14
C GLU A 287 -5.35 -12.18 11.89
N VAL A 288 -5.77 -11.47 12.95
CA VAL A 288 -6.24 -10.09 12.88
C VAL A 288 -5.32 -9.17 13.66
N TYR A 289 -4.87 -8.11 13.00
CA TYR A 289 -4.04 -7.06 13.59
C TYR A 289 -4.74 -5.70 13.53
N PRO A 290 -4.65 -4.85 14.58
CA PRO A 290 -5.46 -3.64 14.71
C PRO A 290 -5.12 -2.52 13.74
N THR A 291 -3.88 -2.47 13.19
CA THR A 291 -3.46 -1.56 12.11
C THR A 291 -2.25 -2.12 11.40
N PHE A 292 -1.93 -1.58 10.22
CA PHE A 292 -0.70 -1.95 9.51
C PHE A 292 0.57 -1.62 10.34
N ILE A 293 0.59 -0.47 11.00
CA ILE A 293 1.71 -0.05 11.87
C ILE A 293 1.73 -0.88 13.16
N ALA A 294 0.58 -1.16 13.76
CA ALA A 294 0.49 -2.02 14.93
C ALA A 294 0.82 -3.47 14.61
N SER A 295 0.55 -3.96 13.38
CA SER A 295 1.02 -5.29 12.96
C SER A 295 2.54 -5.35 12.92
N ILE A 296 3.22 -4.26 12.59
CA ILE A 296 4.68 -4.15 12.71
C ILE A 296 5.11 -4.18 14.19
N ALA A 297 4.39 -3.46 15.06
CA ALA A 297 4.71 -3.41 16.50
C ALA A 297 4.26 -4.67 17.26
N THR A 298 3.14 -5.31 16.86
CA THR A 298 2.57 -6.49 17.53
C THR A 298 3.27 -7.78 17.13
N ILE A 299 3.92 -7.82 15.97
CA ILE A 299 4.82 -8.92 15.58
C ILE A 299 5.94 -9.12 16.64
N TRP A 300 6.19 -8.11 17.45
CA TRP A 300 7.22 -8.12 18.49
C TRP A 300 6.66 -8.36 19.90
N ALA A 301 5.36 -8.30 20.08
CA ALA A 301 4.71 -8.68 21.32
C ALA A 301 4.17 -10.11 21.19
N THR A 302 5.04 -11.08 21.35
CA THR A 302 4.61 -12.46 21.61
C THR A 302 3.90 -12.50 22.95
N SER A 303 2.59 -12.39 22.93
CA SER A 303 1.70 -13.01 23.91
C SER A 303 0.27 -12.64 23.59
N THR A 304 -0.57 -13.64 23.52
CA THR A 304 -2.01 -13.65 23.61
C THR A 304 -2.55 -12.45 24.40
N ILE A 305 -2.87 -11.36 23.74
CA ILE A 305 -3.68 -10.29 24.33
C ILE A 305 -5.09 -10.48 23.80
N PRO A 306 -6.07 -10.79 24.66
CA PRO A 306 -7.46 -10.78 24.26
C PRO A 306 -7.81 -9.33 23.86
N ILE A 307 -8.29 -9.16 22.63
CA ILE A 307 -8.74 -7.89 22.10
C ILE A 307 -9.97 -7.43 22.89
N SER A 308 -9.75 -6.68 23.94
CA SER A 308 -10.80 -5.83 24.50
C SER A 308 -10.81 -4.54 23.68
N LEU A 309 -11.76 -4.45 22.77
CA LEU A 309 -12.09 -3.25 22.00
C LEU A 309 -12.48 -2.12 22.97
N ARG A 310 -11.51 -1.36 23.44
CA ARG A 310 -11.74 -0.03 24.04
C ARG A 310 -10.81 0.96 23.35
N CYS A 311 -11.22 1.41 22.18
CA CYS A 311 -10.77 2.70 21.67
C CYS A 311 -11.64 3.78 22.35
N GLN A 312 -11.15 4.33 23.46
CA GLN A 312 -11.75 5.51 24.04
C GLN A 312 -11.31 6.70 23.19
N SER A 313 -12.24 7.24 22.42
CA SER A 313 -12.14 8.57 21.86
C SER A 313 -12.19 9.58 23.03
N THR A 314 -11.05 10.09 23.44
CA THR A 314 -11.00 11.26 24.31
C THR A 314 -11.05 12.49 23.40
N PRO A 315 -12.07 13.34 23.48
CA PRO A 315 -12.06 14.61 22.76
C PRO A 315 -10.97 15.51 23.37
N LEU A 316 -10.11 16.04 22.52
CA LEU A 316 -9.23 17.14 22.91
C LEU A 316 -10.12 18.34 23.29
N GLN A 317 -10.10 18.73 24.56
CA GLN A 317 -10.69 20.01 24.98
C GLN A 317 -9.84 21.13 24.37
N PRO A 318 -10.46 22.17 23.80
CA PRO A 318 -9.74 23.36 23.39
C PRO A 318 -9.20 24.07 24.63
N ASN A 319 -7.89 24.27 24.70
CA ASN A 319 -7.27 25.12 25.70
C ASN A 319 -7.76 26.56 25.49
N SER A 320 -8.34 27.08 26.55
CA SER A 320 -8.72 28.49 26.73
C SER A 320 -7.51 29.43 26.73
#